data_b99bd556551821a7c9a75f0f38d34017
#
_entry.id   b99bd556551821a7c9a75f0f38d34017
#
_cell.length_a   1.000
_cell.length_b   1.000
_cell.length_c   1.000
_cell.angle_alpha   90.00
_cell.angle_beta   90.00
_cell.angle_gamma   90.00
#
_symmetry.space_group_name_H-M   'P 1'
#
loop_
_entity.id
_entity.type
_entity.pdbx_description
1 polymer ?
#
loop_
_entity_poly.entity_id
_entity_poly.type
_entity_poly.pdbx_seq_one_letter_code
_entity_poly.pdbx_strand_id
1 'polypeptide(L)'
;MRDAEHFKRSYEAGEPPWDISKPDFNLIHTVTTTPIPPCKALEIGCGTGDNAIWLAQQGFDVVAVDFSPIAIDKAKDKAAETGAKCAFLVLDILQSEVQGASFGFAFDRGFLHIIDSDEVRTSFAKKVSGYLEQGGRWLSLLGNADEKRQGPGPPQRSARDIVSAVERYFEILSLVSSHFESNFPQPPRAWACLMRKR
;
A
#
# COMPACT_ATOMS: atom_id res chain seq x y z
N MET A 1 -7.41 -15.33 2.89
CA MET A 1 -7.17 -13.93 3.32
C MET A 1 -6.87 -13.94 4.80
N ARG A 2 -5.78 -13.30 5.26
CA ARG A 2 -5.68 -12.99 6.68
C ARG A 2 -6.92 -12.17 6.99
N ASP A 3 -7.75 -12.63 7.93
CA ASP A 3 -9.04 -12.00 8.22
C ASP A 3 -8.84 -10.66 8.94
N ALA A 4 -9.84 -9.81 8.89
CA ALA A 4 -9.83 -8.51 9.57
C ALA A 4 -9.53 -8.65 11.07
N GLU A 5 -9.93 -9.77 11.68
CA GLU A 5 -9.72 -10.08 13.08
C GLU A 5 -8.22 -10.31 13.41
N HIS A 6 -7.43 -10.88 12.48
CA HIS A 6 -5.98 -11.00 12.66
C HIS A 6 -5.30 -9.64 12.75
N PHE A 7 -5.64 -8.71 11.85
CA PHE A 7 -5.08 -7.36 11.87
C PHE A 7 -5.52 -6.57 13.12
N LYS A 8 -6.82 -6.66 13.47
CA LYS A 8 -7.36 -6.02 14.68
C LYS A 8 -6.60 -6.47 15.92
N ARG A 9 -6.49 -7.78 16.15
CA ARG A 9 -5.75 -8.34 17.29
C ARG A 9 -4.28 -7.89 17.31
N SER A 10 -3.64 -7.78 16.15
CA SER A 10 -2.26 -7.33 16.07
C SER A 10 -2.10 -5.86 16.51
N TYR A 11 -3.04 -4.99 16.12
CA TYR A 11 -3.03 -3.60 16.58
C TYR A 11 -3.39 -3.45 18.06
N GLU A 12 -4.30 -4.29 18.57
CA GLU A 12 -4.65 -4.36 20.00
C GLU A 12 -3.48 -4.85 20.86
N ALA A 13 -2.67 -5.79 20.34
CA ALA A 13 -1.47 -6.30 21.00
C ALA A 13 -0.31 -5.29 21.04
N GLY A 14 -0.37 -4.21 20.27
CA GLY A 14 0.53 -3.06 20.36
C GLY A 14 1.48 -2.86 19.20
N GLU A 15 2.30 -3.83 18.81
CA GLU A 15 3.35 -3.66 17.79
C GLU A 15 3.25 -4.73 16.70
N PRO A 16 2.41 -4.53 15.68
CA PRO A 16 2.34 -5.47 14.57
C PRO A 16 3.64 -5.44 13.74
N PRO A 17 4.10 -6.59 13.22
CA PRO A 17 5.40 -6.69 12.55
C PRO A 17 5.54 -5.86 11.26
N TRP A 18 4.44 -5.35 10.74
CA TRP A 18 4.42 -4.43 9.58
C TRP A 18 4.47 -2.95 9.95
N ASP A 19 4.25 -2.61 11.24
CA ASP A 19 4.43 -1.25 11.74
C ASP A 19 5.91 -1.04 12.08
N ILE A 20 6.58 -0.24 11.27
CA ILE A 20 8.03 -0.04 11.34
C ILE A 20 8.41 1.38 11.78
N SER A 21 7.41 2.23 12.02
CA SER A 21 7.56 3.63 12.45
C SER A 21 8.44 4.48 11.51
N LYS A 22 8.44 4.15 10.22
CA LYS A 22 9.11 4.89 9.15
C LYS A 22 8.51 4.56 7.79
N PRO A 23 8.65 5.43 6.78
CA PRO A 23 8.20 5.14 5.43
C PRO A 23 9.04 4.03 4.78
N ASP A 24 8.41 3.26 3.87
CA ASP A 24 9.11 2.22 3.11
C ASP A 24 10.06 2.83 2.07
N PHE A 25 11.29 2.35 2.03
CA PHE A 25 12.32 2.87 1.12
C PHE A 25 11.96 2.71 -0.36
N ASN A 26 11.15 1.69 -0.73
CA ASN A 26 10.70 1.53 -2.12
C ASN A 26 9.76 2.66 -2.54
N LEU A 27 8.91 3.16 -1.62
CA LEU A 27 8.08 4.34 -1.85
C LEU A 27 8.98 5.57 -2.05
N ILE A 28 9.92 5.80 -1.12
CA ILE A 28 10.87 6.91 -1.18
C ILE A 28 11.62 6.88 -2.50
N HIS A 29 12.25 5.74 -2.82
CA HIS A 29 13.01 5.56 -4.06
C HIS A 29 12.15 5.84 -5.29
N THR A 30 10.95 5.27 -5.38
CA THR A 30 10.06 5.44 -6.54
C THR A 30 9.69 6.90 -6.73
N VAL A 31 9.26 7.59 -5.68
CA VAL A 31 8.84 9.00 -5.77
C VAL A 31 10.01 9.94 -6.12
N THR A 32 11.21 9.64 -5.60
CA THR A 32 12.38 10.50 -5.80
C THR A 32 13.11 10.27 -7.12
N THR A 33 13.06 9.04 -7.68
CA THR A 33 13.80 8.68 -8.91
C THR A 33 12.93 8.64 -10.16
N THR A 34 11.64 8.36 -10.00
CA THR A 34 10.67 8.43 -11.09
C THR A 34 9.94 9.76 -10.96
N PRO A 35 9.79 10.57 -12.02
CA PRO A 35 9.14 11.87 -11.92
C PRO A 35 7.64 11.68 -11.66
N ILE A 36 7.28 11.55 -10.38
CA ILE A 36 5.90 11.60 -9.87
C ILE A 36 5.76 12.95 -9.16
N PRO A 37 5.24 13.99 -9.83
CA PRO A 37 5.06 15.28 -9.21
C PRO A 37 4.06 15.18 -8.06
N PRO A 38 4.15 16.02 -7.02
CA PRO A 38 3.13 16.12 -5.99
C PRO A 38 1.74 16.29 -6.60
N CYS A 39 0.82 15.42 -6.20
CA CYS A 39 -0.54 15.35 -6.69
C CYS A 39 -1.45 14.82 -5.57
N LYS A 40 -2.74 14.65 -5.85
CA LYS A 40 -3.62 13.94 -4.93
C LYS A 40 -3.25 12.46 -4.89
N ALA A 41 -2.94 11.94 -3.72
CA ALA A 41 -2.48 10.58 -3.52
C ALA A 41 -3.41 9.77 -2.62
N LEU A 42 -3.58 8.48 -2.94
CA LEU A 42 -4.34 7.51 -2.14
C LEU A 42 -3.38 6.47 -1.56
N GLU A 43 -3.31 6.36 -0.24
CA GLU A 43 -2.68 5.21 0.41
C GLU A 43 -3.73 4.20 0.86
N ILE A 44 -3.57 2.95 0.44
CA ILE A 44 -4.50 1.85 0.71
C ILE A 44 -3.91 0.91 1.76
N GLY A 45 -4.62 0.70 2.87
CA GLY A 45 -4.11 -0.07 4.00
C GLY A 45 -2.97 0.67 4.68
N CYS A 46 -3.19 1.93 5.02
CA CYS A 46 -2.12 2.83 5.50
C CYS A 46 -1.56 2.48 6.88
N GLY A 47 -2.22 1.58 7.63
CA GLY A 47 -1.81 1.25 8.98
C GLY A 47 -1.70 2.49 9.87
N THR A 48 -0.57 2.64 10.53
CA THR A 48 -0.29 3.79 11.42
C THR A 48 0.27 5.03 10.69
N GLY A 49 0.21 5.08 9.35
CA GLY A 49 0.30 6.28 8.54
C GLY A 49 1.71 6.76 8.16
N ASP A 50 2.77 6.02 8.43
CA ASP A 50 4.14 6.50 8.20
C ASP A 50 4.42 6.88 6.74
N ASN A 51 3.90 6.11 5.77
CA ASN A 51 4.06 6.42 4.34
C ASN A 51 3.19 7.62 3.92
N ALA A 52 1.92 7.70 4.41
CA ALA A 52 1.03 8.82 4.14
C ALA A 52 1.63 10.14 4.67
N ILE A 53 2.16 10.12 5.88
CA ILE A 53 2.82 11.27 6.51
C ILE A 53 4.02 11.70 5.66
N TRP A 54 4.86 10.74 5.25
CA TRP A 54 6.00 11.06 4.40
C TRP A 54 5.56 11.65 3.05
N LEU A 55 4.55 11.08 2.37
CA LEU A 55 4.02 11.63 1.13
C LEU A 55 3.52 13.07 1.31
N ALA A 56 2.78 13.34 2.39
CA ALA A 56 2.31 14.69 2.69
C ALA A 56 3.48 15.69 2.91
N GLN A 57 4.56 15.25 3.55
CA GLN A 57 5.79 16.05 3.72
C GLN A 57 6.51 16.30 2.38
N GLN A 58 6.29 15.43 1.36
CA GLN A 58 6.77 15.66 -0.01
C GLN A 58 5.81 16.54 -0.84
N GLY A 59 4.74 17.07 -0.24
CA GLY A 59 3.80 17.99 -0.89
C GLY A 59 2.62 17.33 -1.58
N PHE A 60 2.38 16.02 -1.39
CA PHE A 60 1.19 15.34 -1.89
C PHE A 60 -0.04 15.71 -1.04
N ASP A 61 -1.21 15.80 -1.69
CA ASP A 61 -2.52 15.86 -1.01
C ASP A 61 -3.01 14.43 -0.74
N VAL A 62 -2.81 13.96 0.50
CA VAL A 62 -2.94 12.54 0.84
C VAL A 62 -4.28 12.21 1.46
N VAL A 63 -4.96 11.24 0.87
CA VAL A 63 -6.05 10.48 1.47
C VAL A 63 -5.53 9.08 1.79
N ALA A 64 -5.61 8.66 3.05
CA ALA A 64 -5.11 7.37 3.51
C ALA A 64 -6.23 6.58 4.19
N VAL A 65 -6.41 5.33 3.78
CA VAL A 65 -7.50 4.49 4.27
C VAL A 65 -6.97 3.23 4.93
N ASP A 66 -7.57 2.86 6.06
CA ASP A 66 -7.39 1.55 6.69
C ASP A 66 -8.72 1.13 7.33
N PHE A 67 -9.00 -0.17 7.40
CA PHE A 67 -10.23 -0.64 8.02
C PHE A 67 -10.16 -0.62 9.56
N SER A 68 -8.96 -0.53 10.15
CA SER A 68 -8.72 -0.54 11.59
C SER A 68 -8.85 0.87 12.19
N PRO A 69 -9.85 1.12 13.07
CA PRO A 69 -9.93 2.39 13.80
C PRO A 69 -8.68 2.66 14.64
N ILE A 70 -8.12 1.62 15.27
CA ILE A 70 -6.92 1.75 16.12
C ILE A 70 -5.72 2.22 15.30
N ALA A 71 -5.54 1.68 14.08
CA ALA A 71 -4.48 2.11 13.19
C ALA A 71 -4.65 3.57 12.77
N ILE A 72 -5.87 3.95 12.38
CA ILE A 72 -6.21 5.31 11.96
C ILE A 72 -6.03 6.33 13.09
N ASP A 73 -6.41 5.99 14.33
CA ASP A 73 -6.20 6.89 15.47
C ASP A 73 -4.70 7.12 15.70
N LYS A 74 -3.87 6.07 15.70
CA LYS A 74 -2.40 6.20 15.78
C LYS A 74 -1.83 7.03 14.61
N ALA A 75 -2.36 6.86 13.39
CA ALA A 75 -1.92 7.63 12.22
C ALA A 75 -2.23 9.12 12.38
N LYS A 76 -3.40 9.47 12.93
CA LYS A 76 -3.78 10.87 13.22
C LYS A 76 -2.87 11.49 14.29
N ASP A 77 -2.56 10.73 15.36
CA ASP A 77 -1.67 11.19 16.42
C ASP A 77 -0.26 11.48 15.86
N LYS A 78 0.33 10.55 15.10
CA LYS A 78 1.62 10.74 14.43
C LYS A 78 1.61 11.95 13.46
N ALA A 79 0.53 12.13 12.71
CA ALA A 79 0.41 13.26 11.79
C ALA A 79 0.33 14.59 12.56
N ALA A 80 -0.39 14.64 13.68
CA ALA A 80 -0.47 15.81 14.54
C ALA A 80 0.92 16.18 15.13
N GLU A 81 1.67 15.18 15.60
CA GLU A 81 3.03 15.37 16.14
C GLU A 81 4.01 15.93 15.08
N THR A 82 3.86 15.51 13.82
CA THR A 82 4.74 15.93 12.73
C THR A 82 4.25 17.16 11.97
N GLY A 83 3.01 17.62 12.25
CA GLY A 83 2.36 18.69 11.50
C GLY A 83 1.96 18.30 10.07
N ALA A 84 1.98 17.03 9.72
CA ALA A 84 1.60 16.54 8.39
C ALA A 84 0.09 16.62 8.18
N LYS A 85 -0.33 17.07 6.99
CA LYS A 85 -1.75 17.19 6.64
C LYS A 85 -2.16 16.01 5.78
N CYS A 86 -2.81 15.01 6.40
CA CYS A 86 -3.36 13.83 5.73
C CYS A 86 -4.83 13.64 6.11
N ALA A 87 -5.65 13.23 5.16
CA ALA A 87 -7.02 12.80 5.42
C ALA A 87 -7.02 11.29 5.74
N PHE A 88 -7.07 10.91 7.03
CA PHE A 88 -7.14 9.52 7.47
C PHE A 88 -8.58 9.07 7.66
N LEU A 89 -8.99 7.98 7.00
CA LEU A 89 -10.35 7.46 6.99
C LEU A 89 -10.38 5.99 7.44
N VAL A 90 -11.27 5.68 8.38
CA VAL A 90 -11.61 4.28 8.68
C VAL A 90 -12.50 3.78 7.56
N LEU A 91 -11.99 2.88 6.71
CA LEU A 91 -12.72 2.41 5.54
C LEU A 91 -12.21 1.03 5.10
N ASP A 92 -13.13 0.06 4.99
CA ASP A 92 -12.84 -1.18 4.27
C ASP A 92 -12.99 -0.94 2.77
N ILE A 93 -11.86 -0.79 2.09
CA ILE A 93 -11.82 -0.47 0.66
C ILE A 93 -12.36 -1.60 -0.23
N LEU A 94 -12.46 -2.84 0.27
CA LEU A 94 -13.09 -3.93 -0.47
C LEU A 94 -14.62 -3.81 -0.47
N GLN A 95 -15.21 -3.22 0.58
CA GLN A 95 -16.66 -3.11 0.78
C GLN A 95 -17.21 -1.71 0.45
N SER A 96 -16.36 -0.69 0.55
CA SER A 96 -16.77 0.71 0.46
C SER A 96 -15.98 1.48 -0.59
N GLU A 97 -16.47 2.66 -0.98
CA GLU A 97 -15.84 3.52 -1.99
C GLU A 97 -15.19 4.75 -1.34
N VAL A 98 -13.99 5.09 -1.82
CA VAL A 98 -13.36 6.37 -1.49
C VAL A 98 -14.03 7.48 -2.27
N GLN A 99 -14.63 8.45 -1.57
CA GLN A 99 -15.34 9.57 -2.21
C GLN A 99 -14.36 10.57 -2.82
N GLY A 100 -14.79 11.22 -3.93
CA GLY A 100 -13.98 12.26 -4.58
C GLY A 100 -12.74 11.73 -5.29
N ALA A 101 -12.81 10.51 -5.80
CA ALA A 101 -11.74 9.82 -6.51
C ALA A 101 -11.32 10.57 -7.78
N SER A 102 -10.12 11.05 -7.79
CA SER A 102 -9.32 11.49 -8.96
C SER A 102 -7.89 11.66 -8.43
N PHE A 103 -7.21 10.53 -8.27
CA PHE A 103 -5.86 10.51 -7.71
C PHE A 103 -4.83 10.37 -8.83
N GLY A 104 -3.76 11.17 -8.76
CA GLY A 104 -2.61 11.03 -9.67
C GLY A 104 -1.68 9.89 -9.25
N PHE A 105 -1.70 9.53 -7.96
CA PHE A 105 -0.86 8.46 -7.42
C PHE A 105 -1.63 7.60 -6.41
N ALA A 106 -1.42 6.28 -6.46
CA ALA A 106 -1.87 5.34 -5.43
C ALA A 106 -0.68 4.55 -4.90
N PHE A 107 -0.72 4.19 -3.63
CA PHE A 107 0.27 3.35 -2.98
C PHE A 107 -0.40 2.32 -2.07
N ASP A 108 0.12 1.10 -2.08
CA ASP A 108 -0.15 0.11 -1.03
C ASP A 108 1.13 -0.66 -0.68
N ARG A 109 1.27 -0.92 0.62
CA ARG A 109 2.36 -1.74 1.15
C ARG A 109 1.81 -3.04 1.68
N GLY A 110 1.55 -3.98 0.75
CA GLY A 110 1.09 -5.31 1.11
C GLY A 110 -0.42 -5.48 1.18
N PHE A 111 -1.21 -4.57 0.61
CA PHE A 111 -2.66 -4.77 0.54
C PHE A 111 -3.04 -5.79 -0.54
N LEU A 112 -2.51 -5.65 -1.75
CA LEU A 112 -2.85 -6.56 -2.85
C LEU A 112 -2.46 -8.02 -2.55
N HIS A 113 -1.38 -8.28 -1.82
CA HIS A 113 -0.93 -9.64 -1.52
C HIS A 113 -1.78 -10.39 -0.50
N ILE A 114 -2.56 -9.68 0.35
CA ILE A 114 -3.44 -10.36 1.33
C ILE A 114 -4.73 -10.91 0.69
N ILE A 115 -5.02 -10.52 -0.53
CA ILE A 115 -6.18 -11.01 -1.29
C ILE A 115 -5.84 -12.35 -1.92
N ASP A 116 -6.46 -13.45 -1.47
CA ASP A 116 -6.12 -14.80 -1.95
C ASP A 116 -6.74 -15.15 -3.31
N SER A 117 -8.00 -14.72 -3.58
CA SER A 117 -8.70 -15.02 -4.84
C SER A 117 -8.18 -14.15 -5.99
N ASP A 118 -7.89 -14.78 -7.13
CA ASP A 118 -7.44 -14.13 -8.36
C ASP A 118 -8.53 -13.17 -8.89
N GLU A 119 -9.79 -13.58 -8.80
CA GLU A 119 -10.93 -12.76 -9.23
C GLU A 119 -11.07 -11.51 -8.35
N VAL A 120 -10.89 -11.66 -7.05
CA VAL A 120 -10.96 -10.52 -6.11
C VAL A 120 -9.77 -9.58 -6.32
N ARG A 121 -8.55 -10.11 -6.56
CA ARG A 121 -7.38 -9.27 -6.90
C ARG A 121 -7.61 -8.48 -8.18
N THR A 122 -8.17 -9.13 -9.22
CA THR A 122 -8.49 -8.46 -10.49
C THR A 122 -9.57 -7.40 -10.31
N SER A 123 -10.60 -7.69 -9.52
CA SER A 123 -11.66 -6.72 -9.19
C SER A 123 -11.12 -5.55 -8.39
N PHE A 124 -10.19 -5.80 -7.46
CA PHE A 124 -9.53 -4.75 -6.71
C PHE A 124 -8.65 -3.87 -7.61
N ALA A 125 -7.88 -4.47 -8.53
CA ALA A 125 -7.11 -3.69 -9.52
C ALA A 125 -8.01 -2.81 -10.38
N LYS A 126 -9.18 -3.32 -10.82
CA LYS A 126 -10.20 -2.51 -11.49
C LYS A 126 -10.65 -1.33 -10.63
N LYS A 127 -10.91 -1.58 -9.36
CA LYS A 127 -11.35 -0.57 -8.39
C LYS A 127 -10.29 0.53 -8.22
N VAL A 128 -9.03 0.17 -8.03
CA VAL A 128 -7.90 1.13 -7.95
C VAL A 128 -7.78 1.94 -9.24
N SER A 129 -7.91 1.29 -10.41
CA SER A 129 -7.94 1.99 -11.70
C SER A 129 -9.08 3.02 -11.75
N GLY A 130 -10.25 2.72 -11.16
CA GLY A 130 -11.38 3.65 -11.07
C GLY A 130 -11.09 4.89 -10.23
N TYR A 131 -10.22 4.78 -9.24
CA TYR A 131 -9.82 5.91 -8.38
C TYR A 131 -8.78 6.82 -9.03
N LEU A 132 -7.98 6.30 -9.94
CA LEU A 132 -6.90 7.05 -10.57
C LEU A 132 -7.41 7.89 -11.76
N GLU A 133 -6.81 9.04 -11.95
CA GLU A 133 -6.94 9.82 -13.19
C GLU A 133 -6.27 9.10 -14.37
N GLN A 134 -6.54 9.54 -15.60
CA GLN A 134 -5.90 8.98 -16.79
C GLN A 134 -4.37 9.16 -16.71
N GLY A 135 -3.63 8.06 -16.88
CA GLY A 135 -2.18 8.06 -16.73
C GLY A 135 -1.67 8.10 -15.29
N GLY A 136 -2.58 8.13 -14.30
CA GLY A 136 -2.25 8.03 -12.88
C GLY A 136 -1.48 6.74 -12.57
N ARG A 137 -0.65 6.78 -11.54
CA ARG A 137 0.28 5.68 -11.22
C ARG A 137 -0.11 4.96 -9.93
N TRP A 138 0.18 3.68 -9.89
CA TRP A 138 0.02 2.86 -8.69
C TRP A 138 1.34 2.12 -8.40
N LEU A 139 1.90 2.33 -7.21
CA LEU A 139 2.97 1.51 -6.67
C LEU A 139 2.38 0.53 -5.67
N SER A 140 2.55 -0.76 -5.91
CA SER A 140 2.14 -1.83 -4.99
C SER A 140 3.36 -2.63 -4.55
N LEU A 141 3.51 -2.83 -3.24
CA LEU A 141 4.53 -3.72 -2.67
C LEU A 141 3.88 -5.03 -2.26
N LEU A 142 4.40 -6.14 -2.76
CA LEU A 142 3.85 -7.48 -2.51
C LEU A 142 4.94 -8.44 -2.03
N GLY A 143 4.58 -9.40 -1.19
CA GLY A 143 5.52 -10.47 -0.83
C GLY A 143 5.91 -11.30 -2.05
N ASN A 144 7.20 -11.60 -2.18
CA ASN A 144 7.78 -12.26 -3.34
C ASN A 144 7.80 -13.79 -3.15
N ALA A 145 7.15 -14.53 -4.06
CA ALA A 145 7.07 -16.00 -4.00
C ALA A 145 8.41 -16.71 -4.32
N ASP A 146 9.39 -15.99 -4.86
CA ASP A 146 10.74 -16.54 -5.07
C ASP A 146 11.58 -16.55 -3.78
N GLU A 147 11.03 -16.01 -2.68
CA GLU A 147 11.65 -16.11 -1.36
C GLU A 147 11.45 -17.50 -0.76
N LYS A 148 12.55 -18.19 -0.49
CA LYS A 148 12.54 -19.44 0.30
C LYS A 148 12.67 -19.08 1.78
N ARG A 149 11.53 -18.83 2.43
CA ARG A 149 11.48 -18.47 3.85
C ARG A 149 11.02 -19.64 4.70
N GLN A 150 11.71 -19.85 5.81
CA GLN A 150 11.25 -20.73 6.88
C GLN A 150 10.55 -19.89 7.95
N GLY A 151 9.27 -20.15 8.19
CA GLY A 151 8.48 -19.45 9.22
C GLY A 151 7.50 -18.38 8.69
N PRO A 152 6.85 -17.66 9.61
CA PRO A 152 5.81 -16.70 9.27
C PRO A 152 6.37 -15.47 8.54
N GLY A 153 5.52 -14.81 7.76
CA GLY A 153 5.86 -13.58 7.05
C GLY A 153 4.70 -13.10 6.17
N PRO A 154 4.91 -12.08 5.33
CA PRO A 154 3.87 -11.59 4.44
C PRO A 154 3.43 -12.68 3.45
N PRO A 155 2.13 -12.70 3.03
CA PRO A 155 1.69 -13.54 1.93
C PRO A 155 2.54 -13.31 0.69
N GLN A 156 2.82 -14.38 -0.07
CA GLN A 156 3.69 -14.34 -1.23
C GLN A 156 2.88 -14.45 -2.51
N ARG A 157 3.29 -13.71 -3.56
CA ARG A 157 2.70 -13.76 -4.90
C ARG A 157 3.80 -13.93 -5.93
N SER A 158 3.54 -14.73 -6.95
CA SER A 158 4.42 -14.82 -8.10
C SER A 158 4.26 -13.60 -9.00
N ALA A 159 5.24 -13.35 -9.87
CA ALA A 159 5.11 -12.32 -10.90
C ALA A 159 3.87 -12.55 -11.79
N ARG A 160 3.54 -13.82 -12.07
CA ARG A 160 2.33 -14.19 -12.83
C ARG A 160 1.05 -13.74 -12.12
N ASP A 161 0.93 -13.97 -10.81
CA ASP A 161 -0.26 -13.58 -10.04
C ASP A 161 -0.47 -12.07 -10.10
N ILE A 162 0.62 -11.30 -10.02
CA ILE A 162 0.58 -9.84 -10.11
C ILE A 162 0.14 -9.40 -11.50
N VAL A 163 0.85 -9.86 -12.55
CA VAL A 163 0.57 -9.50 -13.94
C VAL A 163 -0.89 -9.83 -14.29
N SER A 164 -1.35 -11.05 -13.99
CA SER A 164 -2.71 -11.50 -14.30
C SER A 164 -3.79 -10.64 -13.61
N ALA A 165 -3.50 -10.09 -12.43
CA ALA A 165 -4.45 -9.25 -11.71
C ALA A 165 -4.55 -7.84 -12.30
N VAL A 166 -3.44 -7.27 -12.81
CA VAL A 166 -3.37 -5.82 -13.07
C VAL A 166 -3.33 -5.46 -14.57
N GLU A 167 -2.77 -6.32 -15.45
CA GLU A 167 -2.45 -5.95 -16.84
C GLU A 167 -3.66 -5.49 -17.68
N ARG A 168 -4.87 -5.93 -17.31
CA ARG A 168 -6.09 -5.51 -17.99
C ARG A 168 -6.38 -4.01 -17.81
N TYR A 169 -5.97 -3.44 -16.69
CA TYR A 169 -6.29 -2.06 -16.29
C TYR A 169 -5.08 -1.15 -16.25
N PHE A 170 -3.90 -1.76 -16.17
CA PHE A 170 -2.64 -1.04 -15.99
C PHE A 170 -1.59 -1.49 -17.00
N GLU A 171 -0.79 -0.54 -17.43
CA GLU A 171 0.52 -0.79 -18.02
C GLU A 171 1.53 -0.97 -16.88
N ILE A 172 2.26 -2.08 -16.87
CA ILE A 172 3.32 -2.33 -15.90
C ILE A 172 4.57 -1.58 -16.37
N LEU A 173 4.97 -0.54 -15.65
CA LEU A 173 6.16 0.24 -15.94
C LEU A 173 7.42 -0.46 -15.43
N SER A 174 7.31 -1.08 -14.23
CA SER A 174 8.37 -1.93 -13.68
C SER A 174 7.80 -2.95 -12.71
N LEU A 175 8.42 -4.13 -12.65
CA LEU A 175 8.20 -5.17 -11.65
C LEU A 175 9.58 -5.64 -11.20
N VAL A 176 10.01 -5.18 -10.03
CA VAL A 176 11.39 -5.35 -9.55
C VAL A 176 11.40 -6.16 -8.26
N SER A 177 12.32 -7.13 -8.17
CA SER A 177 12.58 -7.83 -6.93
C SER A 177 13.29 -6.91 -5.96
N SER A 178 12.70 -6.74 -4.78
CA SER A 178 13.16 -5.88 -3.70
C SER A 178 12.96 -6.58 -2.35
N HIS A 179 12.87 -5.83 -1.28
CA HIS A 179 12.45 -6.29 0.04
C HIS A 179 11.56 -5.22 0.69
N PHE A 180 10.74 -5.62 1.65
CA PHE A 180 10.04 -4.65 2.49
C PHE A 180 11.03 -3.93 3.40
N GLU A 181 10.81 -2.66 3.66
CA GLU A 181 11.46 -2.01 4.80
C GLU A 181 11.04 -2.73 6.08
N SER A 182 11.98 -3.00 6.97
CA SER A 182 11.74 -3.85 8.13
C SER A 182 12.66 -3.51 9.29
N ASN A 183 12.18 -3.73 10.51
CA ASN A 183 12.98 -3.70 11.73
C ASN A 183 13.64 -5.07 12.04
N PHE A 184 13.36 -6.09 11.23
CA PHE A 184 13.99 -7.41 11.38
C PHE A 184 15.35 -7.47 10.68
N PRO A 185 16.31 -8.27 11.19
CA PRO A 185 17.64 -8.42 10.59
C PRO A 185 17.61 -8.96 9.15
N GLN A 186 16.58 -9.73 8.81
CA GLN A 186 16.37 -10.28 7.47
C GLN A 186 15.01 -9.79 6.96
N PRO A 187 14.99 -8.67 6.22
CA PRO A 187 13.77 -8.13 5.66
C PRO A 187 13.13 -9.12 4.67
N PRO A 188 11.80 -9.31 4.70
CA PRO A 188 11.12 -10.17 3.74
C PRO A 188 11.29 -9.65 2.31
N ARG A 189 11.53 -10.55 1.36
CA ARG A 189 11.59 -10.17 -0.07
C ARG A 189 10.24 -9.66 -0.55
N ALA A 190 10.29 -8.66 -1.40
CA ALA A 190 9.12 -8.04 -1.99
C ALA A 190 9.24 -7.93 -3.51
N TRP A 191 8.10 -7.83 -4.17
CA TRP A 191 7.96 -7.21 -5.48
C TRP A 191 7.60 -5.74 -5.29
N ALA A 192 8.32 -4.85 -5.96
CA ALA A 192 7.90 -3.47 -6.16
C ALA A 192 7.33 -3.36 -7.58
N CYS A 193 6.03 -3.16 -7.68
CA CYS A 193 5.31 -3.08 -8.95
C CYS A 193 4.82 -1.65 -9.16
N LEU A 194 5.44 -0.92 -10.09
CA LEU A 194 4.99 0.40 -10.51
C LEU A 194 4.17 0.27 -11.79
N MET A 195 2.98 0.83 -11.79
CA MET A 195 2.00 0.71 -12.86
C MET A 195 1.44 2.08 -13.25
N ARG A 196 0.94 2.18 -14.48
CA ARG A 196 0.23 3.35 -14.99
C ARG A 196 -1.15 2.93 -15.47
N LYS A 197 -2.20 3.67 -15.09
CA LYS A 197 -3.56 3.46 -15.59
C LYS A 197 -3.59 3.60 -17.11
N ARG A 198 -4.24 2.61 -17.77
CA ARG A 198 -4.48 2.60 -19.23
C ARG A 198 -5.57 3.57 -19.64
#